data_1c48926c4f9ab65ce2680bb01e7f3f0b
#
_entry.id   1c48926c4f9ab65ce2680bb01e7f3f0b
#
_cell.length_a   1.000
_cell.length_b   1.000
_cell.length_c   1.000
_cell.angle_alpha   90.00
_cell.angle_beta   90.00
_cell.angle_gamma   90.00
#
_symmetry.space_group_name_H-M   'P 1'
#
loop_
_entity.id
_entity.type
_entity.pdbx_description
1 polymer ?
#
loop_
_entity_poly.entity_id
_entity_poly.type
_entity_poly.pdbx_seq_one_letter_code
_entity_poly.pdbx_strand_id
1 'polypeptide(L)'
;REYFLHQQIKNIQDELGDGQDSEIDELRSKGIRMNWPKEVAATFEKEVAKLERINPQAPDYSVQLTYLQTMLSLPWGIYTEDNLNINNAEKTLNKDHYGLEKVKERILEHLAVLKLKNDMKSPIVCLYGPPGVGKTSLGRSIAAALKRKYVRMSLGGVHDEAEIRGHRKTYIGAMPGRIVKSLIKAESSNPVIILDEIDKLGSDHRGDPSSAMLEVLD
;
A
#
# COMPACT_ATOMS: atom_id res chain seq x y z
N ARG A 1 -9.17 46.12 -30.60
CA ARG A 1 -8.64 44.88 -31.21
C ARG A 1 -7.96 44.00 -30.14
N GLU A 2 -7.12 44.58 -29.27
CA GLU A 2 -6.47 43.85 -28.15
C GLU A 2 -7.47 43.32 -27.12
N TYR A 3 -8.48 44.13 -26.75
CA TYR A 3 -9.54 43.70 -25.83
C TYR A 3 -10.33 42.50 -26.38
N PHE A 4 -10.62 42.46 -27.66
CA PHE A 4 -11.34 41.36 -28.30
C PHE A 4 -10.49 40.08 -28.37
N LEU A 5 -9.20 40.21 -28.61
CA LEU A 5 -8.24 39.09 -28.58
C LEU A 5 -8.08 38.56 -27.18
N HIS A 6 -8.02 39.41 -26.14
CA HIS A 6 -7.99 38.98 -24.75
C HIS A 6 -9.27 38.24 -24.34
N GLN A 7 -10.41 38.68 -24.82
CA GLN A 7 -11.70 38.01 -24.54
C GLN A 7 -11.83 36.68 -25.25
N GLN A 8 -11.30 36.56 -26.49
CA GLN A 8 -11.21 35.27 -27.20
C GLN A 8 -10.22 34.30 -26.52
N ILE A 9 -9.06 34.78 -26.09
CA ILE A 9 -8.09 33.97 -25.34
C ILE A 9 -8.73 33.47 -24.04
N LYS A 10 -9.47 34.31 -23.33
CA LYS A 10 -10.18 33.92 -22.10
C LYS A 10 -11.26 32.87 -22.36
N ASN A 11 -12.07 33.06 -23.41
CA ASN A 11 -13.10 32.07 -23.78
C ASN A 11 -12.48 30.74 -24.23
N ILE A 12 -11.37 30.77 -24.96
CA ILE A 12 -10.64 29.56 -25.36
C ILE A 12 -9.98 28.89 -24.14
N GLN A 13 -9.48 29.66 -23.20
CA GLN A 13 -8.95 29.14 -21.93
C GLN A 13 -10.05 28.54 -21.04
N ASP A 14 -11.22 29.17 -20.99
CA ASP A 14 -12.39 28.64 -20.27
C ASP A 14 -12.91 27.35 -20.95
N GLU A 15 -12.93 27.27 -22.29
CA GLU A 15 -13.30 26.05 -23.04
C GLU A 15 -12.24 24.94 -22.93
N LEU A 16 -10.94 25.26 -22.86
CA LEU A 16 -9.84 24.31 -22.65
C LEU A 16 -9.60 23.98 -21.19
N GLY A 17 -9.96 24.90 -20.27
CA GLY A 17 -9.78 24.77 -18.83
C GLY A 17 -10.89 23.96 -18.15
N ASP A 18 -12.07 23.86 -18.76
CA ASP A 18 -13.22 23.15 -18.20
C ASP A 18 -12.92 21.68 -17.87
N GLY A 19 -12.02 21.06 -18.60
CA GLY A 19 -11.55 19.69 -18.34
C GLY A 19 -10.58 19.59 -17.16
N GLN A 20 -9.70 20.56 -16.98
CA GLN A 20 -8.68 20.56 -15.91
C GLN A 20 -9.28 20.93 -14.56
N ASP A 21 -10.10 22.00 -14.52
CA ASP A 21 -10.77 22.42 -13.30
C ASP A 21 -11.73 21.33 -12.81
N SER A 22 -12.43 20.65 -13.74
CA SER A 22 -13.27 19.49 -13.43
C SER A 22 -12.47 18.32 -12.84
N GLU A 23 -11.27 18.00 -13.35
CA GLU A 23 -10.42 16.92 -12.82
C GLU A 23 -9.88 17.25 -11.42
N ILE A 24 -9.45 18.48 -11.20
CA ILE A 24 -8.95 18.95 -9.90
C ILE A 24 -10.09 19.00 -8.86
N ASP A 25 -11.27 19.47 -9.24
CA ASP A 25 -12.45 19.47 -8.37
C ASP A 25 -12.91 18.04 -8.02
N GLU A 26 -12.78 17.11 -8.96
CA GLU A 26 -13.04 15.68 -8.70
C GLU A 26 -12.04 15.12 -7.68
N LEU A 27 -10.74 15.43 -7.82
CA LEU A 27 -9.71 15.02 -6.86
C LEU A 27 -9.99 15.57 -5.47
N ARG A 28 -10.35 16.85 -5.34
CA ARG A 28 -10.73 17.48 -4.06
C ARG A 28 -11.97 16.83 -3.46
N SER A 29 -12.99 16.62 -4.28
CA SER A 29 -14.23 15.98 -3.84
C SER A 29 -14.00 14.56 -3.32
N LYS A 30 -13.11 13.81 -3.95
CA LYS A 30 -12.67 12.49 -3.48
C LYS A 30 -11.87 12.62 -2.18
N GLY A 31 -10.95 13.58 -2.10
CA GLY A 31 -10.13 13.85 -0.92
C GLY A 31 -10.96 14.16 0.33
N ILE A 32 -11.98 15.00 0.20
CA ILE A 32 -12.88 15.37 1.30
C ILE A 32 -13.64 14.15 1.87
N ARG A 33 -13.92 13.14 1.04
CA ARG A 33 -14.62 11.92 1.46
C ARG A 33 -13.73 10.91 2.15
N MET A 34 -12.40 11.10 2.09
CA MET A 34 -11.43 10.19 2.68
C MET A 34 -11.27 10.44 4.19
N ASN A 35 -11.05 9.37 4.95
CA ASN A 35 -10.76 9.46 6.38
C ASN A 35 -9.26 9.67 6.62
N TRP A 36 -8.74 10.82 6.20
CA TRP A 36 -7.33 11.14 6.30
C TRP A 36 -6.88 11.47 7.72
N PRO A 37 -5.66 11.06 8.13
CA PRO A 37 -4.93 11.74 9.19
C PRO A 37 -4.73 13.23 8.83
N LYS A 38 -4.79 14.12 9.81
CA LYS A 38 -4.70 15.59 9.57
C LYS A 38 -3.48 16.01 8.74
N GLU A 39 -2.34 15.40 9.00
CA GLU A 39 -1.08 15.67 8.29
C GLU A 39 -1.16 15.24 6.82
N VAL A 40 -1.81 14.11 6.55
CA VAL A 40 -2.00 13.59 5.19
C VAL A 40 -2.95 14.48 4.40
N ALA A 41 -4.07 14.91 5.01
CA ALA A 41 -5.01 15.85 4.41
C ALA A 41 -4.32 17.17 4.02
N ALA A 42 -3.53 17.74 4.93
CA ALA A 42 -2.76 18.96 4.66
C ALA A 42 -1.75 18.76 3.52
N THR A 43 -1.10 17.61 3.47
CA THR A 43 -0.16 17.27 2.39
C THR A 43 -0.88 17.13 1.06
N PHE A 44 -2.03 16.46 1.04
CA PHE A 44 -2.85 16.29 -0.16
C PHE A 44 -3.27 17.64 -0.75
N GLU A 45 -3.84 18.55 0.07
CA GLU A 45 -4.25 19.89 -0.37
C GLU A 45 -3.07 20.71 -0.92
N LYS A 46 -1.90 20.62 -0.25
CA LYS A 46 -0.69 21.27 -0.74
C LYS A 46 -0.24 20.74 -2.10
N GLU A 47 -0.35 19.44 -2.32
CA GLU A 47 0.06 18.82 -3.57
C GLU A 47 -1.00 19.06 -4.69
N VAL A 48 -2.29 19.18 -4.35
CA VAL A 48 -3.34 19.62 -5.29
C VAL A 48 -3.11 21.08 -5.72
N ALA A 49 -2.81 21.98 -4.76
CA ALA A 49 -2.50 23.37 -5.09
C ALA A 49 -1.21 23.53 -5.95
N LYS A 50 -0.30 22.56 -5.93
CA LYS A 50 0.82 22.51 -6.88
C LYS A 50 0.34 22.09 -8.27
N LEU A 51 -0.53 21.08 -8.36
CA LEU A 51 -1.06 20.59 -9.63
C LEU A 51 -1.76 21.70 -10.41
N GLU A 52 -2.53 22.57 -9.72
CA GLU A 52 -3.21 23.73 -10.31
C GLU A 52 -2.26 24.71 -11.02
N ARG A 53 -1.01 24.78 -10.55
CA ARG A 53 0.00 25.70 -11.09
C ARG A 53 0.83 25.12 -12.23
N ILE A 54 0.71 23.81 -12.47
CA ILE A 54 1.47 23.10 -13.50
C ILE A 54 0.68 23.13 -14.81
N ASN A 55 1.35 23.44 -15.91
CA ASN A 55 0.74 23.36 -17.21
C ASN A 55 0.32 21.91 -17.51
N PRO A 56 -0.95 21.64 -17.90
CA PRO A 56 -1.44 20.29 -18.21
C PRO A 56 -0.66 19.56 -19.30
N GLN A 57 -0.04 20.32 -20.21
CA GLN A 57 0.81 19.77 -21.28
C GLN A 57 2.22 19.39 -20.79
N ALA A 58 2.60 19.78 -19.58
CA ALA A 58 3.92 19.48 -19.05
C ALA A 58 3.97 18.03 -18.52
N PRO A 59 5.09 17.29 -18.71
CA PRO A 59 5.27 15.96 -18.17
C PRO A 59 5.10 15.89 -16.64
N ASP A 60 5.46 16.96 -15.95
CA ASP A 60 5.32 17.07 -14.48
C ASP A 60 3.87 17.00 -14.01
N TYR A 61 2.91 17.42 -14.85
CA TYR A 61 1.49 17.33 -14.54
C TYR A 61 1.06 15.87 -14.34
N SER A 62 1.40 15.00 -15.27
CA SER A 62 1.04 13.56 -15.19
C SER A 62 1.69 12.87 -14.00
N VAL A 63 2.92 13.25 -13.64
CA VAL A 63 3.62 12.74 -12.46
C VAL A 63 2.89 13.14 -11.18
N GLN A 64 2.54 14.44 -11.08
CA GLN A 64 1.83 14.97 -9.90
C GLN A 64 0.43 14.39 -9.77
N LEU A 65 -0.29 14.25 -10.88
CA LEU A 65 -1.61 13.63 -10.94
C LEU A 65 -1.57 12.17 -10.47
N THR A 66 -0.63 11.37 -10.98
CA THR A 66 -0.44 9.97 -10.59
C THR A 66 -0.14 9.84 -9.10
N TYR A 67 0.63 10.75 -8.53
CA TYR A 67 0.92 10.78 -7.10
C TYR A 67 -0.36 11.03 -6.27
N LEU A 68 -1.16 12.02 -6.64
CA LEU A 68 -2.44 12.33 -5.97
C LEU A 68 -3.45 11.18 -6.09
N GLN A 69 -3.56 10.57 -7.27
CA GLN A 69 -4.40 9.38 -7.48
C GLN A 69 -3.93 8.19 -6.63
N THR A 70 -2.62 8.01 -6.47
CA THR A 70 -2.07 6.98 -5.58
C THR A 70 -2.43 7.26 -4.13
N MET A 71 -2.34 8.51 -3.66
CA MET A 71 -2.77 8.89 -2.32
C MET A 71 -4.26 8.58 -2.07
N LEU A 72 -5.11 8.86 -3.05
CA LEU A 72 -6.56 8.58 -2.99
C LEU A 72 -6.87 7.09 -3.01
N SER A 73 -6.04 6.27 -3.64
CA SER A 73 -6.26 4.82 -3.74
C SER A 73 -5.84 4.04 -2.49
N LEU A 74 -5.08 4.65 -1.58
CA LEU A 74 -4.69 4.03 -0.32
C LEU A 74 -5.87 3.94 0.66
N PRO A 75 -6.00 2.83 1.40
CA PRO A 75 -7.11 2.60 2.33
C PRO A 75 -6.91 3.32 3.67
N TRP A 76 -6.84 4.64 3.65
CA TRP A 76 -6.63 5.46 4.85
C TRP A 76 -7.71 5.26 5.90
N GLY A 77 -7.31 4.83 7.09
CA GLY A 77 -8.23 4.64 8.21
C GLY A 77 -9.26 3.51 8.01
N ILE A 78 -9.12 2.69 6.97
CA ILE A 78 -9.98 1.53 6.70
C ILE A 78 -9.33 0.30 7.32
N TYR A 79 -9.90 -0.21 8.40
CA TYR A 79 -9.42 -1.39 9.12
C TYR A 79 -10.47 -2.49 9.06
N THR A 80 -10.01 -3.73 8.92
CA THR A 80 -10.85 -4.91 9.18
C THR A 80 -10.90 -5.18 10.68
N GLU A 81 -12.07 -5.55 11.19
CA GLU A 81 -12.20 -5.95 12.60
C GLU A 81 -11.51 -7.29 12.85
N ASP A 82 -10.61 -7.31 13.83
CA ASP A 82 -9.83 -8.48 14.15
C ASP A 82 -10.64 -9.51 14.94
N ASN A 83 -10.60 -10.75 14.51
CA ASN A 83 -11.13 -11.86 15.26
C ASN A 83 -10.00 -12.54 16.08
N LEU A 84 -9.79 -12.09 17.31
CA LEU A 84 -8.78 -12.65 18.21
C LEU A 84 -9.33 -13.82 19.08
N ASN A 85 -10.24 -14.61 18.51
CA ASN A 85 -10.74 -15.82 19.15
C ASN A 85 -9.80 -17.00 18.89
N ILE A 86 -9.00 -17.37 19.89
CA ILE A 86 -7.98 -18.43 19.78
C ILE A 86 -8.59 -19.78 19.39
N ASN A 87 -9.76 -20.13 19.94
CA ASN A 87 -10.43 -21.40 19.62
C ASN A 87 -10.86 -21.45 18.14
N ASN A 88 -11.26 -20.31 17.58
CA ASN A 88 -11.60 -20.23 16.17
C ASN A 88 -10.35 -20.30 15.27
N ALA A 89 -9.26 -19.66 15.70
CA ALA A 89 -7.99 -19.74 15.01
C ALA A 89 -7.45 -21.17 14.97
N GLU A 90 -7.50 -21.89 16.11
CA GLU A 90 -7.11 -23.28 16.18
C GLU A 90 -7.94 -24.18 15.25
N LYS A 91 -9.27 -24.02 15.23
CA LYS A 91 -10.16 -24.76 14.31
C LYS A 91 -9.80 -24.50 12.86
N THR A 92 -9.52 -23.25 12.50
CA THR A 92 -9.15 -22.88 11.12
C THR A 92 -7.81 -23.50 10.73
N LEU A 93 -6.80 -23.40 11.60
CA LEU A 93 -5.48 -24.00 11.35
C LEU A 93 -5.55 -25.52 11.24
N ASN A 94 -6.34 -26.19 12.09
CA ASN A 94 -6.50 -27.64 12.07
C ASN A 94 -7.29 -28.14 10.85
N LYS A 95 -8.25 -27.36 10.38
CA LYS A 95 -9.00 -27.66 9.16
C LYS A 95 -8.13 -27.59 7.90
N ASP A 96 -7.28 -26.56 7.81
CA ASP A 96 -6.51 -26.27 6.60
C ASP A 96 -5.18 -27.02 6.53
N HIS A 97 -4.64 -27.44 7.69
CA HIS A 97 -3.31 -28.05 7.80
C HIS A 97 -3.33 -29.32 8.65
N TYR A 98 -2.88 -30.41 8.08
CA TYR A 98 -2.65 -31.66 8.82
C TYR A 98 -1.28 -31.66 9.48
N GLY A 99 -1.19 -32.10 10.73
CA GLY A 99 0.06 -32.10 11.49
C GLY A 99 0.55 -30.68 11.84
N LEU A 100 1.85 -30.48 11.88
CA LEU A 100 2.51 -29.20 12.18
C LEU A 100 2.14 -28.65 13.58
N GLU A 101 1.92 -29.52 14.56
CA GLU A 101 1.39 -29.15 15.89
C GLU A 101 2.20 -28.02 16.57
N LYS A 102 3.54 -28.13 16.58
CA LYS A 102 4.44 -27.12 17.16
C LYS A 102 4.34 -25.77 16.46
N VAL A 103 4.13 -25.77 15.15
CA VAL A 103 3.99 -24.52 14.37
C VAL A 103 2.64 -23.87 14.66
N LYS A 104 1.57 -24.67 14.72
CA LYS A 104 0.23 -24.17 15.07
C LYS A 104 0.20 -23.61 16.49
N GLU A 105 0.77 -24.33 17.45
CA GLU A 105 0.89 -23.87 18.84
C GLU A 105 1.60 -22.52 18.91
N ARG A 106 2.74 -22.37 18.20
CA ARG A 106 3.47 -21.10 18.17
C ARG A 106 2.67 -19.96 17.54
N ILE A 107 1.89 -20.25 16.50
CA ILE A 107 0.98 -19.27 15.88
C ILE A 107 -0.11 -18.86 16.88
N LEU A 108 -0.72 -19.82 17.59
CA LEU A 108 -1.75 -19.54 18.57
C LEU A 108 -1.22 -18.73 19.77
N GLU A 109 -0.01 -19.03 20.24
CA GLU A 109 0.68 -18.22 21.26
C GLU A 109 0.86 -16.77 20.78
N HIS A 110 1.34 -16.60 19.54
CA HIS A 110 1.51 -15.28 18.95
C HIS A 110 0.19 -14.50 18.88
N LEU A 111 -0.89 -15.14 18.45
CA LEU A 111 -2.22 -14.55 18.41
C LEU A 111 -2.76 -14.22 19.83
N ALA A 112 -2.44 -15.05 20.84
CA ALA A 112 -2.79 -14.79 22.22
C ALA A 112 -2.05 -13.56 22.78
N VAL A 113 -0.77 -13.40 22.43
CA VAL A 113 0.01 -12.21 22.82
C VAL A 113 -0.56 -10.95 22.17
N LEU A 114 -0.94 -11.01 20.88
CA LEU A 114 -1.62 -9.90 20.20
C LEU A 114 -2.90 -9.49 20.90
N LYS A 115 -3.72 -10.48 21.31
CA LYS A 115 -4.95 -10.24 22.05
C LYS A 115 -4.71 -9.55 23.38
N LEU A 116 -3.65 -9.93 24.11
CA LEU A 116 -3.33 -9.38 25.43
C LEU A 116 -2.72 -7.97 25.34
N LYS A 117 -1.86 -7.73 24.36
CA LYS A 117 -1.17 -6.44 24.22
C LYS A 117 -2.09 -5.33 23.76
N ASN A 118 -3.13 -5.65 23.02
CA ASN A 118 -4.02 -4.69 22.36
C ASN A 118 -3.24 -3.62 21.54
N ASP A 119 -2.03 -3.98 21.11
CA ASP A 119 -1.10 -3.13 20.37
C ASP A 119 -0.87 -3.72 18.97
N MET A 120 -0.99 -2.90 17.94
CA MET A 120 -0.79 -3.29 16.53
C MET A 120 0.69 -3.56 16.20
N LYS A 121 1.62 -3.17 17.07
CA LYS A 121 3.06 -3.46 16.93
C LYS A 121 3.34 -4.91 17.33
N SER A 122 3.11 -5.79 16.38
CA SER A 122 3.37 -7.23 16.55
C SER A 122 4.75 -7.59 15.99
N PRO A 123 5.47 -8.50 16.67
CA PRO A 123 6.68 -9.05 16.10
C PRO A 123 6.36 -9.81 14.81
N ILE A 124 7.29 -9.74 13.86
CA ILE A 124 7.18 -10.42 12.58
C ILE A 124 7.36 -11.92 12.81
N VAL A 125 6.47 -12.73 12.25
CA VAL A 125 6.57 -14.19 12.30
C VAL A 125 7.37 -14.69 11.11
N CYS A 126 8.50 -15.32 11.36
CA CYS A 126 9.31 -15.94 10.33
C CYS A 126 9.02 -17.47 10.27
N LEU A 127 8.56 -17.94 9.10
CA LEU A 127 8.33 -19.36 8.83
C LEU A 127 9.49 -19.92 8.01
N TYR A 128 10.33 -20.73 8.65
CA TYR A 128 11.47 -21.40 8.02
C TYR A 128 11.20 -22.89 7.85
N GLY A 129 11.67 -23.47 6.74
CA GLY A 129 11.56 -24.91 6.48
C GLY A 129 11.68 -25.25 4.98
N PRO A 130 11.70 -26.54 4.63
CA PRO A 130 11.84 -27.00 3.25
C PRO A 130 10.70 -26.51 2.35
N PRO A 131 10.90 -26.50 1.02
CA PRO A 131 9.83 -26.17 0.09
C PRO A 131 8.68 -27.19 0.18
N GLY A 132 7.46 -26.74 -0.15
CA GLY A 132 6.29 -27.63 -0.23
C GLY A 132 5.59 -27.95 1.09
N VAL A 133 6.11 -27.54 2.26
CA VAL A 133 5.50 -27.82 3.58
C VAL A 133 4.30 -26.92 3.93
N GLY A 134 3.91 -26.02 3.05
CA GLY A 134 2.71 -25.19 3.26
C GLY A 134 2.95 -23.87 3.98
N LYS A 135 4.18 -23.32 4.01
CA LYS A 135 4.47 -22.02 4.66
C LYS A 135 3.54 -20.90 4.19
N THR A 136 3.36 -20.75 2.89
CA THR A 136 2.51 -19.69 2.30
C THR A 136 1.01 -19.92 2.60
N SER A 137 0.57 -21.18 2.66
CA SER A 137 -0.82 -21.50 3.01
C SER A 137 -1.12 -21.25 4.50
N LEU A 138 -0.15 -21.45 5.39
CA LEU A 138 -0.25 -21.08 6.81
C LEU A 138 -0.55 -19.59 6.97
N GLY A 139 0.16 -18.73 6.23
CA GLY A 139 -0.11 -17.29 6.26
C GLY A 139 -1.52 -16.93 5.82
N ARG A 140 -2.07 -17.64 4.83
CA ARG A 140 -3.48 -17.45 4.41
C ARG A 140 -4.45 -17.88 5.51
N SER A 141 -4.19 -18.98 6.18
CA SER A 141 -5.05 -19.47 7.28
C SER A 141 -4.98 -18.56 8.50
N ILE A 142 -3.81 -17.94 8.79
CA ILE A 142 -3.68 -16.90 9.82
C ILE A 142 -4.57 -15.69 9.46
N ALA A 143 -4.49 -15.21 8.22
CA ALA A 143 -5.31 -14.10 7.78
C ALA A 143 -6.81 -14.41 7.88
N ALA A 144 -7.21 -15.61 7.48
CA ALA A 144 -8.60 -16.09 7.57
C ALA A 144 -9.07 -16.19 9.03
N ALA A 145 -8.23 -16.70 9.95
CA ALA A 145 -8.51 -16.79 11.36
C ALA A 145 -8.73 -15.41 12.01
N LEU A 146 -7.91 -14.43 11.64
CA LEU A 146 -7.99 -13.04 12.07
C LEU A 146 -9.10 -12.24 11.38
N LYS A 147 -9.70 -12.76 10.31
CA LYS A 147 -10.60 -12.05 9.38
C LYS A 147 -9.95 -10.84 8.71
N ARG A 148 -8.63 -10.83 8.59
CA ARG A 148 -7.89 -9.80 7.85
C ARG A 148 -7.80 -10.12 6.36
N LYS A 149 -7.65 -9.08 5.56
CA LYS A 149 -7.30 -9.23 4.15
C LYS A 149 -5.91 -9.87 4.02
N TYR A 150 -5.72 -10.68 2.98
CA TYR A 150 -4.49 -11.41 2.73
C TYR A 150 -3.82 -10.91 1.45
N VAL A 151 -2.55 -10.57 1.54
CA VAL A 151 -1.72 -10.24 0.37
C VAL A 151 -0.43 -11.03 0.41
N ARG A 152 -0.08 -11.63 -0.72
CA ARG A 152 1.22 -12.29 -0.91
C ARG A 152 2.11 -11.44 -1.81
N MET A 153 3.34 -11.22 -1.37
CA MET A 153 4.40 -10.57 -2.13
C MET A 153 5.57 -11.53 -2.26
N SER A 154 5.89 -11.96 -3.49
CA SER A 154 7.12 -12.71 -3.75
C SER A 154 8.28 -11.72 -3.88
N LEU A 155 9.33 -11.96 -3.12
CA LEU A 155 10.58 -11.19 -3.16
C LEU A 155 11.65 -11.87 -4.00
N GLY A 156 11.40 -13.12 -4.45
CA GLY A 156 12.31 -13.83 -5.33
C GLY A 156 12.48 -13.11 -6.67
N GLY A 157 13.73 -12.82 -7.03
CA GLY A 157 14.08 -12.11 -8.24
C GLY A 157 13.95 -10.58 -8.17
N VAL A 158 13.73 -10.02 -6.99
CA VAL A 158 13.82 -8.58 -6.77
C VAL A 158 15.28 -8.19 -6.62
N HIS A 159 15.75 -7.33 -7.51
CA HIS A 159 17.13 -6.84 -7.54
C HIS A 159 17.25 -5.33 -7.33
N ASP A 160 16.15 -4.59 -7.53
CA ASP A 160 16.10 -3.15 -7.40
C ASP A 160 15.33 -2.76 -6.14
N GLU A 161 15.95 -1.95 -5.27
CA GLU A 161 15.31 -1.43 -4.07
C GLU A 161 14.08 -0.56 -4.39
N ALA A 162 14.07 0.07 -5.57
CA ALA A 162 12.94 0.86 -6.04
C ALA A 162 11.67 0.01 -6.25
N GLU A 163 11.78 -1.28 -6.48
CA GLU A 163 10.62 -2.16 -6.53
C GLU A 163 9.91 -2.25 -5.17
N ILE A 164 10.66 -2.18 -4.05
CA ILE A 164 10.13 -2.27 -2.69
C ILE A 164 9.63 -0.91 -2.23
N ARG A 165 10.52 0.10 -2.24
CA ARG A 165 10.24 1.47 -1.79
C ARG A 165 9.37 2.27 -2.75
N GLY A 166 9.50 2.02 -4.05
CA GLY A 166 8.97 2.87 -5.12
C GLY A 166 10.01 3.84 -5.67
N HIS A 167 9.70 4.43 -6.80
CA HIS A 167 10.54 5.44 -7.42
C HIS A 167 10.34 6.81 -6.77
N ARG A 168 11.34 7.68 -6.84
CA ARG A 168 11.19 9.07 -6.42
C ARG A 168 10.11 9.74 -7.27
N LYS A 169 9.19 10.44 -6.62
CA LYS A 169 8.01 11.06 -7.26
C LYS A 169 8.34 12.04 -8.39
N THR A 170 9.58 12.52 -8.47
CA THR A 170 10.05 13.47 -9.49
C THR A 170 10.40 12.81 -10.82
N TYR A 171 10.45 11.48 -10.89
CA TYR A 171 10.74 10.79 -12.14
C TYR A 171 9.48 10.56 -12.97
N ILE A 172 9.56 10.81 -14.28
CA ILE A 172 8.51 10.45 -15.22
C ILE A 172 8.33 8.94 -15.21
N GLY A 173 7.08 8.49 -15.01
CA GLY A 173 6.79 7.07 -14.85
C GLY A 173 7.09 6.51 -13.45
N ALA A 174 7.29 7.36 -12.43
CA ALA A 174 7.43 6.94 -11.04
C ALA A 174 6.24 6.09 -10.61
N MET A 175 6.53 4.92 -10.04
CA MET A 175 5.52 3.99 -9.54
C MET A 175 5.71 3.77 -8.04
N PRO A 176 4.61 3.60 -7.29
CA PRO A 176 4.69 3.22 -5.89
C PRO A 176 5.32 1.83 -5.74
N GLY A 177 6.00 1.62 -4.62
CA GLY A 177 6.62 0.34 -4.29
C GLY A 177 5.61 -0.78 -4.09
N ARG A 178 6.10 -2.01 -4.04
CA ARG A 178 5.27 -3.22 -3.89
C ARG A 178 4.46 -3.22 -2.59
N ILE A 179 4.98 -2.62 -1.51
CA ILE A 179 4.27 -2.51 -0.23
C ILE A 179 3.03 -1.64 -0.40
N VAL A 180 3.17 -0.44 -0.97
CA VAL A 180 2.07 0.48 -1.23
C VAL A 180 1.03 -0.16 -2.16
N LYS A 181 1.47 -0.80 -3.24
CA LYS A 181 0.59 -1.57 -4.16
C LYS A 181 -0.16 -2.69 -3.43
N SER A 182 0.48 -3.33 -2.46
CA SER A 182 -0.14 -4.39 -1.65
C SER A 182 -1.24 -3.85 -0.75
N LEU A 183 -1.06 -2.67 -0.14
CA LEU A 183 -2.10 -2.00 0.65
C LEU A 183 -3.28 -1.58 -0.21
N ILE A 184 -3.03 -1.00 -1.39
CA ILE A 184 -4.08 -0.64 -2.35
C ILE A 184 -4.89 -1.88 -2.74
N LYS A 185 -4.22 -2.99 -3.07
CA LYS A 185 -4.86 -4.27 -3.44
C LYS A 185 -5.66 -4.89 -2.29
N ALA A 186 -5.20 -4.69 -1.05
CA ALA A 186 -5.87 -5.20 0.15
C ALA A 186 -7.13 -4.41 0.48
N GLU A 187 -7.24 -3.16 0.03
CA GLU A 187 -8.33 -2.24 0.40
C GLU A 187 -8.51 -2.12 1.93
N SER A 188 -7.44 -2.31 2.68
CA SER A 188 -7.41 -2.27 4.14
C SER A 188 -6.05 -1.83 4.64
N SER A 189 -6.01 -1.08 5.74
CA SER A 189 -4.78 -0.61 6.38
C SER A 189 -4.10 -1.66 7.27
N ASN A 190 -4.79 -2.77 7.60
CA ASN A 190 -4.27 -3.83 8.45
C ASN A 190 -4.28 -5.24 7.81
N PRO A 191 -3.85 -5.40 6.55
CA PRO A 191 -3.80 -6.72 5.93
C PRO A 191 -2.71 -7.59 6.56
N VAL A 192 -2.83 -8.90 6.42
CA VAL A 192 -1.71 -9.82 6.61
C VAL A 192 -0.92 -9.90 5.32
N ILE A 193 0.32 -9.41 5.34
CA ILE A 193 1.22 -9.43 4.20
C ILE A 193 2.21 -10.58 4.38
N ILE A 194 2.26 -11.49 3.41
CA ILE A 194 3.25 -12.56 3.35
C ILE A 194 4.38 -12.12 2.42
N LEU A 195 5.58 -12.05 2.98
CA LEU A 195 6.81 -11.83 2.24
C LEU A 195 7.40 -13.21 1.94
N ASP A 196 7.25 -13.67 0.70
CA ASP A 196 7.65 -15.00 0.28
C ASP A 196 9.01 -14.94 -0.44
N GLU A 197 9.82 -15.99 -0.29
CA GLU A 197 11.14 -16.12 -0.92
C GLU A 197 12.12 -15.00 -0.53
N ILE A 198 12.10 -14.57 0.73
CA ILE A 198 13.00 -13.53 1.25
C ILE A 198 14.49 -13.95 1.17
N ASP A 199 14.74 -15.25 1.21
CA ASP A 199 16.06 -15.86 1.04
C ASP A 199 16.63 -15.72 -0.38
N LYS A 200 15.79 -15.34 -1.34
CA LYS A 200 16.19 -15.11 -2.74
C LYS A 200 16.36 -13.63 -3.09
N LEU A 201 16.32 -12.73 -2.11
CA LEU A 201 16.70 -11.34 -2.32
C LEU A 201 18.17 -11.28 -2.71
N GLY A 202 18.45 -10.74 -3.89
CA GLY A 202 19.82 -10.54 -4.38
C GLY A 202 20.24 -9.09 -4.16
N SER A 203 21.51 -8.86 -3.81
CA SER A 203 22.13 -7.55 -3.94
C SER A 203 22.81 -7.48 -5.31
N ASP A 204 22.51 -6.43 -6.07
CA ASP A 204 23.10 -6.15 -7.37
C ASP A 204 23.65 -4.70 -7.36
N HIS A 205 24.41 -4.33 -8.38
CA HIS A 205 24.93 -2.96 -8.58
C HIS A 205 23.82 -1.87 -8.64
N ARG A 206 22.53 -2.27 -8.68
CA ARG A 206 21.35 -1.39 -8.77
C ARG A 206 20.75 -1.00 -7.43
N GLY A 207 21.26 -1.52 -6.32
CA GLY A 207 20.76 -1.24 -4.99
C GLY A 207 20.80 -2.45 -4.06
N ASP A 208 20.39 -2.23 -2.81
CA ASP A 208 20.28 -3.28 -1.79
C ASP A 208 18.82 -3.42 -1.33
N PRO A 209 18.05 -4.34 -1.94
CA PRO A 209 16.68 -4.62 -1.53
C PRO A 209 16.56 -5.04 -0.06
N SER A 210 17.62 -5.62 0.52
CA SER A 210 17.62 -6.03 1.93
C SER A 210 17.58 -4.81 2.85
N SER A 211 18.30 -3.74 2.50
CA SER A 211 18.25 -2.47 3.22
C SER A 211 16.86 -1.82 3.13
N ALA A 212 16.23 -1.87 1.95
CA ALA A 212 14.85 -1.39 1.78
C ALA A 212 13.86 -2.19 2.64
N MET A 213 14.08 -3.50 2.80
CA MET A 213 13.24 -4.33 3.65
C MET A 213 13.41 -4.02 5.14
N LEU A 214 14.60 -3.69 5.61
CA LEU A 214 14.80 -3.26 7.00
C LEU A 214 13.95 -2.05 7.34
N GLU A 215 13.93 -1.05 6.46
CA GLU A 215 13.11 0.16 6.65
C GLU A 215 11.60 -0.13 6.67
N VAL A 216 11.16 -1.13 5.92
CA VAL A 216 9.75 -1.54 5.87
C VAL A 216 9.33 -2.31 7.13
N LEU A 217 10.26 -3.02 7.76
CA LEU A 217 9.99 -3.91 8.89
C LEU A 217 10.19 -3.24 10.26
N ASP A 218 10.79 -2.04 10.30
CA ASP A 218 10.93 -1.19 11.50
C ASP A 218 9.63 -0.45 11.82
#